data_baec58b4826431e8ce66ec064683592e
#
_entry.id   baec58b4826431e8ce66ec064683592e
#
_cell.length_a   1.000
_cell.length_b   1.000
_cell.length_c   1.000
_cell.angle_alpha   90.00
_cell.angle_beta   90.00
_cell.angle_gamma   90.00
#
_symmetry.space_group_name_H-M   'P 1'
#
loop_
_entity.id
_entity.type
_entity.pdbx_description
1 polymer ?
#
loop_
_entity_poly.entity_id
_entity_poly.type
_entity_poly.pdbx_seq_one_letter_code
_entity_poly.pdbx_strand_id
1 'polypeptide(L)'
;MSKVTTGATTMSLDGYIAGPEESGFDLLFQWYGDGDVEIPSASPDVPPLRVSAASAELLRREWANTGALVVGRRLYDMTNAWGGRHPMNVTTVVLTHQRPEDRPEDDENFVFVTDGIESAVARALELAGEKDVAVNGGDMARQCLEAGLLDEVGVALVPVVLGGGKTLFGELGTVPVRFDGPSTVVDGGGVTHLRYQVRK
;
A
#
# COMPACT_ATOMS: atom_id res chain seq x y z
N MET A 1 10.82 15.76 -6.49
CA MET A 1 9.53 15.56 -7.19
C MET A 1 8.88 14.37 -6.51
N SER A 2 7.68 14.55 -5.99
CA SER A 2 6.90 13.52 -5.31
C SER A 2 6.64 12.34 -6.24
N LYS A 3 6.73 11.12 -5.73
CA LYS A 3 6.47 9.89 -6.48
C LYS A 3 5.14 9.27 -6.07
N VAL A 4 4.54 8.53 -6.99
CA VAL A 4 3.43 7.62 -6.71
C VAL A 4 3.98 6.19 -6.68
N THR A 5 3.86 5.51 -5.54
CA THR A 5 4.46 4.18 -5.31
C THR A 5 3.46 3.22 -4.67
N THR A 6 3.64 1.92 -4.86
CA THR A 6 2.84 0.94 -4.10
C THR A 6 3.30 0.77 -2.64
N GLY A 7 4.32 1.50 -2.20
CA GLY A 7 4.92 1.28 -0.90
C GLY A 7 5.51 -0.13 -0.76
N ALA A 8 5.54 -0.68 0.44
CA ALA A 8 5.97 -2.05 0.72
C ALA A 8 4.77 -3.00 0.74
N THR A 9 4.12 -3.21 -0.40
CA THR A 9 2.98 -4.14 -0.49
C THR A 9 3.45 -5.57 -0.24
N THR A 10 2.91 -6.22 0.78
CA THR A 10 3.23 -7.63 1.08
C THR A 10 2.63 -8.54 0.02
N MET A 11 3.44 -9.46 -0.49
CA MET A 11 3.08 -10.36 -1.59
C MET A 11 3.68 -11.76 -1.37
N SER A 12 2.91 -12.80 -1.68
CA SER A 12 3.38 -14.19 -1.71
C SER A 12 4.34 -14.45 -2.88
N LEU A 13 5.09 -15.56 -2.83
CA LEU A 13 6.00 -15.97 -3.92
C LEU A 13 5.30 -16.18 -5.26
N ASP A 14 4.04 -16.54 -5.25
CA ASP A 14 3.21 -16.73 -6.43
C ASP A 14 2.39 -15.48 -6.82
N GLY A 15 2.70 -14.30 -6.24
CA GLY A 15 2.24 -13.00 -6.71
C GLY A 15 0.92 -12.51 -6.13
N TYR A 16 0.42 -13.11 -5.06
CA TYR A 16 -0.85 -12.72 -4.44
C TYR A 16 -0.65 -11.83 -3.21
N ILE A 17 -1.53 -10.84 -3.06
CA ILE A 17 -1.61 -9.93 -1.92
C ILE A 17 -2.76 -10.29 -0.96
N ALA A 18 -3.59 -11.23 -1.35
CA ALA A 18 -4.60 -11.91 -0.56
C ALA A 18 -4.90 -13.26 -1.19
N GLY A 19 -5.13 -14.29 -0.40
CA GLY A 19 -5.54 -15.60 -0.85
C GLY A 19 -7.01 -15.66 -1.32
N PRO A 20 -7.50 -16.85 -1.73
CA PRO A 20 -8.90 -17.05 -2.06
C PRO A 20 -9.81 -16.62 -0.90
N GLU A 21 -10.95 -16.01 -1.23
CA GLU A 21 -11.92 -15.51 -0.24
C GLU A 21 -11.30 -14.55 0.81
N GLU A 22 -10.25 -13.80 0.41
CA GLU A 22 -9.52 -12.88 1.29
C GLU A 22 -8.87 -13.56 2.50
N SER A 23 -8.34 -14.76 2.29
CA SER A 23 -7.61 -15.53 3.30
C SER A 23 -6.09 -15.30 3.25
N GLY A 24 -5.34 -15.95 4.17
CA GLY A 24 -3.87 -15.99 4.15
C GLY A 24 -3.18 -14.73 4.66
N PHE A 25 -3.91 -13.78 5.24
CA PHE A 25 -3.31 -12.56 5.80
C PHE A 25 -2.41 -12.84 7.00
N ASP A 26 -2.71 -13.86 7.78
CA ASP A 26 -1.89 -14.34 8.90
C ASP A 26 -0.48 -14.75 8.43
N LEU A 27 -0.38 -15.42 7.27
CA LEU A 27 0.88 -15.81 6.65
C LEU A 27 1.58 -14.62 5.97
N LEU A 28 0.82 -13.80 5.23
CA LEU A 28 1.36 -12.63 4.54
C LEU A 28 1.96 -11.61 5.50
N PHE A 29 1.30 -11.37 6.63
CA PHE A 29 1.71 -10.34 7.60
C PHE A 29 2.42 -10.89 8.84
N GLN A 30 2.79 -12.17 8.86
CA GLN A 30 3.52 -12.78 9.97
C GLN A 30 4.79 -11.97 10.32
N TRP A 31 5.54 -11.49 9.32
CA TRP A 31 6.76 -10.72 9.52
C TRP A 31 6.56 -9.38 10.24
N TYR A 32 5.31 -8.90 10.38
CA TYR A 32 4.97 -7.73 11.20
C TYR A 32 5.03 -8.01 12.72
N GLY A 33 5.09 -9.29 13.11
CA GLY A 33 5.15 -9.73 14.50
C GLY A 33 6.43 -10.43 14.91
N ASP A 34 7.30 -10.80 13.95
CA ASP A 34 8.43 -11.73 14.16
C ASP A 34 9.76 -11.06 14.48
N GLY A 35 9.82 -9.75 14.63
CA GLY A 35 11.08 -9.03 14.88
C GLY A 35 11.18 -8.41 16.26
N ASP A 36 12.37 -7.82 16.52
CA ASP A 36 12.72 -7.22 17.81
C ASP A 36 12.56 -5.69 17.84
N VAL A 37 12.38 -5.06 16.65
CA VAL A 37 12.31 -3.60 16.55
C VAL A 37 10.86 -3.16 16.38
N GLU A 38 10.39 -2.35 17.34
CA GLU A 38 9.04 -1.81 17.30
C GLU A 38 8.95 -0.58 16.38
N ILE A 39 7.88 -0.56 15.57
CA ILE A 39 7.42 0.62 14.81
C ILE A 39 6.04 1.00 15.34
N PRO A 40 5.90 2.21 15.91
CA PRO A 40 4.63 2.67 16.46
C PRO A 40 3.53 2.74 15.41
N SER A 41 2.31 2.40 15.79
CA SER A 41 1.10 2.60 14.99
C SER A 41 0.34 3.83 15.51
N ALA A 42 -0.17 4.67 14.61
CA ALA A 42 -1.07 5.77 14.99
C ALA A 42 -2.54 5.33 15.02
N SER A 43 -2.85 4.15 14.50
CA SER A 43 -4.19 3.56 14.55
C SER A 43 -4.49 3.01 15.96
N PRO A 44 -5.70 3.23 16.50
CA PRO A 44 -6.10 2.59 17.75
C PRO A 44 -6.37 1.09 17.59
N ASP A 45 -6.73 0.64 16.39
CA ASP A 45 -7.15 -0.75 16.10
C ASP A 45 -5.99 -1.62 15.59
N VAL A 46 -4.87 -1.02 15.21
CA VAL A 46 -3.71 -1.75 14.67
C VAL A 46 -2.54 -1.64 15.65
N PRO A 47 -2.06 -2.76 16.20
CA PRO A 47 -0.94 -2.73 17.13
C PRO A 47 0.35 -2.24 16.45
N PRO A 48 1.36 -1.79 17.23
CA PRO A 48 2.70 -1.53 16.71
C PRO A 48 3.26 -2.75 15.98
N LEU A 49 4.01 -2.52 14.89
CA LEU A 49 4.71 -3.58 14.19
C LEU A 49 5.96 -3.98 14.98
N ARG A 50 6.31 -5.25 14.94
CA ARG A 50 7.57 -5.79 15.47
C ARG A 50 8.31 -6.50 14.36
N VAL A 51 9.30 -5.82 13.79
CA VAL A 51 10.00 -6.27 12.58
C VAL A 51 11.51 -6.36 12.81
N SER A 52 12.25 -6.99 11.89
CA SER A 52 13.70 -7.00 11.94
C SER A 52 14.29 -5.59 11.86
N ALA A 53 15.54 -5.39 12.28
CA ALA A 53 16.21 -4.11 12.21
C ALA A 53 16.31 -3.58 10.77
N ALA A 54 16.56 -4.46 9.80
CA ALA A 54 16.65 -4.09 8.38
C ALA A 54 15.28 -3.63 7.83
N SER A 55 14.20 -4.37 8.14
CA SER A 55 12.84 -3.96 7.79
C SER A 55 12.44 -2.66 8.47
N ALA A 56 12.81 -2.48 9.74
CA ALA A 56 12.49 -1.27 10.51
C ALA A 56 13.16 -0.02 9.91
N GLU A 57 14.41 -0.11 9.50
CA GLU A 57 15.11 1.00 8.85
C GLU A 57 14.43 1.39 7.54
N LEU A 58 14.10 0.41 6.70
CA LEU A 58 13.40 0.63 5.45
C LEU A 58 12.01 1.27 5.69
N LEU A 59 11.18 0.66 6.53
CA LEU A 59 9.82 1.12 6.79
C LEU A 59 9.79 2.53 7.39
N ARG A 60 10.68 2.85 8.34
CA ARG A 60 10.76 4.20 8.92
C ARG A 60 11.08 5.26 7.86
N ARG A 61 12.01 4.95 6.95
CA ARG A 61 12.35 5.84 5.84
C ARG A 61 11.17 6.03 4.90
N GLU A 62 10.48 4.95 4.54
CA GLU A 62 9.32 5.00 3.66
C GLU A 62 8.15 5.77 4.28
N TRP A 63 7.82 5.47 5.53
CA TRP A 63 6.75 6.16 6.25
C TRP A 63 7.05 7.66 6.43
N ALA A 64 8.31 8.01 6.72
CA ALA A 64 8.72 9.42 6.82
C ALA A 64 8.57 10.17 5.49
N ASN A 65 8.79 9.49 4.36
CA ASN A 65 8.68 10.07 3.03
C ASN A 65 7.25 10.03 2.45
N THR A 66 6.35 9.25 3.01
CA THR A 66 4.95 9.18 2.56
C THR A 66 4.15 10.33 3.19
N GLY A 67 3.43 11.10 2.38
CA GLY A 67 2.58 12.21 2.83
C GLY A 67 1.09 11.92 2.75
N ALA A 68 0.68 11.02 1.86
CA ALA A 68 -0.71 10.58 1.71
C ALA A 68 -0.80 9.16 1.17
N LEU A 69 -1.97 8.54 1.36
CA LEU A 69 -2.29 7.23 0.82
C LEU A 69 -3.48 7.31 -0.14
N VAL A 70 -3.51 6.44 -1.15
CA VAL A 70 -4.69 6.16 -1.96
C VAL A 70 -5.10 4.72 -1.77
N VAL A 71 -6.32 4.51 -1.31
CA VAL A 71 -6.88 3.17 -1.07
C VAL A 71 -8.24 3.03 -1.76
N GLY A 72 -8.63 1.79 -2.07
CA GLY A 72 -9.98 1.49 -2.51
C GLY A 72 -10.96 1.37 -1.34
N ARG A 73 -12.24 1.60 -1.60
CA ARG A 73 -13.34 1.48 -0.64
C ARG A 73 -13.33 0.14 0.10
N ARG A 74 -13.07 -0.97 -0.59
CA ARG A 74 -13.06 -2.29 0.04
C ARG A 74 -12.03 -2.42 1.16
N LEU A 75 -10.81 -1.92 0.97
CA LEU A 75 -9.79 -1.94 2.03
C LEU A 75 -10.20 -1.06 3.21
N TYR A 76 -10.72 0.13 2.92
CA TYR A 76 -11.24 1.03 3.94
C TYR A 76 -12.30 0.36 4.82
N ASP A 77 -13.28 -0.33 4.21
CA ASP A 77 -14.34 -1.03 4.93
C ASP A 77 -13.80 -2.25 5.70
N MET A 78 -12.94 -3.07 5.06
CA MET A 78 -12.36 -4.27 5.65
C MET A 78 -11.52 -3.99 6.90
N THR A 79 -10.83 -2.87 6.91
CA THR A 79 -10.01 -2.43 8.05
C THR A 79 -10.78 -1.61 9.08
N ASN A 80 -12.10 -1.44 8.91
CA ASN A 80 -12.91 -0.54 9.72
C ASN A 80 -12.28 0.86 9.82
N ALA A 81 -11.77 1.38 8.68
CA ALA A 81 -11.05 2.65 8.62
C ALA A 81 -9.89 2.75 9.62
N TRP A 82 -9.26 1.63 9.98
CA TRP A 82 -8.20 1.53 11.01
C TRP A 82 -8.57 2.22 12.33
N GLY A 83 -9.84 2.16 12.73
CA GLY A 83 -10.33 2.84 13.93
C GLY A 83 -10.33 4.36 13.84
N GLY A 84 -10.38 4.91 12.63
CA GLY A 84 -10.43 6.35 12.37
C GLY A 84 -9.09 6.98 11.99
N ARG A 85 -7.97 6.23 11.96
CA ARG A 85 -6.65 6.75 11.59
C ARG A 85 -5.74 5.66 11.05
N HIS A 86 -5.13 5.88 9.90
CA HIS A 86 -4.16 4.93 9.34
C HIS A 86 -2.89 4.80 10.22
N PRO A 87 -2.30 3.59 10.36
CA PRO A 87 -1.09 3.37 11.16
C PRO A 87 0.08 4.33 10.89
N MET A 88 0.25 4.75 9.66
CA MET A 88 1.31 5.70 9.24
C MET A 88 1.02 7.16 9.62
N ASN A 89 -0.13 7.47 10.19
CA ASN A 89 -0.55 8.85 10.55
C ASN A 89 -0.53 9.83 9.37
N VAL A 90 -1.00 9.41 8.22
CA VAL A 90 -1.14 10.25 7.02
C VAL A 90 -2.58 10.25 6.54
N THR A 91 -3.00 11.33 5.87
CA THR A 91 -4.32 11.41 5.28
C THR A 91 -4.49 10.35 4.20
N THR A 92 -5.62 9.66 4.23
CA THR A 92 -5.96 8.58 3.31
C THR A 92 -7.06 9.02 2.35
N VAL A 93 -6.75 9.06 1.06
CA VAL A 93 -7.72 9.28 0.00
C VAL A 93 -8.38 7.95 -0.35
N VAL A 94 -9.68 7.88 -0.21
CA VAL A 94 -10.48 6.68 -0.48
C VAL A 94 -11.19 6.84 -1.81
N LEU A 95 -10.75 6.09 -2.83
CA LEU A 95 -11.43 6.02 -4.12
C LEU A 95 -12.65 5.11 -3.97
N THR A 96 -13.83 5.64 -4.28
CA THR A 96 -15.12 4.96 -4.11
C THR A 96 -16.12 5.43 -5.16
N HIS A 97 -17.14 4.62 -5.47
CA HIS A 97 -18.25 5.05 -6.33
C HIS A 97 -19.25 5.94 -5.59
N GLN A 98 -19.36 5.76 -4.27
CA GLN A 98 -20.26 6.51 -3.41
C GLN A 98 -19.64 6.76 -2.05
N ARG A 99 -19.67 8.01 -1.59
CA ARG A 99 -19.22 8.39 -0.24
C ARG A 99 -20.08 7.69 0.82
N PRO A 100 -19.48 7.19 1.93
CA PRO A 100 -20.25 6.73 3.09
C PRO A 100 -21.06 7.87 3.71
N GLU A 101 -22.35 7.63 3.99
CA GLU A 101 -23.25 8.65 4.55
C GLU A 101 -22.95 8.96 6.03
N ASP A 102 -22.34 8.01 6.74
CA ASP A 102 -22.01 8.08 8.16
C ASP A 102 -20.68 8.79 8.47
N ARG A 103 -20.00 9.34 7.46
CA ARG A 103 -18.72 10.01 7.62
C ARG A 103 -18.81 11.53 7.45
N PRO A 104 -18.17 12.32 8.35
CA PRO A 104 -18.12 13.77 8.26
C PRO A 104 -17.53 14.24 6.92
N GLU A 105 -17.99 15.37 6.41
CA GLU A 105 -17.41 15.95 5.17
C GLU A 105 -16.01 16.48 5.37
N ASP A 106 -15.69 16.92 6.57
CA ASP A 106 -14.44 17.52 7.01
C ASP A 106 -13.54 16.56 7.81
N ASP A 107 -13.61 15.25 7.50
CA ASP A 107 -12.72 14.26 8.13
C ASP A 107 -11.26 14.52 7.71
N GLU A 108 -10.41 14.92 8.66
CA GLU A 108 -8.99 15.22 8.40
C GLU A 108 -8.17 13.97 8.04
N ASN A 109 -8.63 12.79 8.44
CA ASN A 109 -7.92 11.52 8.22
C ASN A 109 -8.32 10.83 6.90
N PHE A 110 -9.57 11.07 6.43
CA PHE A 110 -10.10 10.41 5.23
C PHE A 110 -10.76 11.39 4.27
N VAL A 111 -10.29 11.38 3.03
CA VAL A 111 -10.85 12.16 1.92
C VAL A 111 -11.45 11.21 0.89
N PHE A 112 -12.74 11.35 0.60
CA PHE A 112 -13.43 10.47 -0.35
C PHE A 112 -13.47 11.12 -1.74
N VAL A 113 -13.06 10.37 -2.76
CA VAL A 113 -13.02 10.77 -4.17
C VAL A 113 -13.85 9.79 -4.98
N THR A 114 -14.71 10.31 -5.87
CA THR A 114 -15.69 9.51 -6.63
C THR A 114 -15.53 9.62 -8.15
N ASP A 115 -14.61 10.42 -8.64
CA ASP A 115 -14.42 10.79 -10.04
C ASP A 115 -13.17 10.18 -10.71
N GLY A 116 -12.67 9.09 -10.13
CA GLY A 116 -11.66 8.25 -10.77
C GLY A 116 -10.27 8.35 -10.15
N ILE A 117 -9.36 7.51 -10.67
CA ILE A 117 -8.02 7.33 -10.10
C ILE A 117 -7.13 8.57 -10.30
N GLU A 118 -7.25 9.27 -11.42
CA GLU A 118 -6.50 10.48 -11.69
C GLU A 118 -6.81 11.56 -10.65
N SER A 119 -8.10 11.78 -10.35
CA SER A 119 -8.54 12.73 -9.32
C SER A 119 -8.10 12.31 -7.92
N ALA A 120 -8.17 11.01 -7.60
CA ALA A 120 -7.72 10.50 -6.31
C ALA A 120 -6.22 10.70 -6.10
N VAL A 121 -5.41 10.42 -7.12
CA VAL A 121 -3.95 10.63 -7.08
C VAL A 121 -3.60 12.11 -7.04
N ALA A 122 -4.27 12.96 -7.85
CA ALA A 122 -4.06 14.40 -7.81
C ALA A 122 -4.35 14.97 -6.42
N ARG A 123 -5.47 14.56 -5.81
CA ARG A 123 -5.81 14.98 -4.46
C ARG A 123 -4.80 14.50 -3.42
N ALA A 124 -4.32 13.26 -3.55
CA ALA A 124 -3.29 12.73 -2.66
C ALA A 124 -1.96 13.47 -2.78
N LEU A 125 -1.54 13.85 -3.99
CA LEU A 125 -0.32 14.65 -4.23
C LEU A 125 -0.42 16.05 -3.61
N GLU A 126 -1.58 16.71 -3.71
CA GLU A 126 -1.82 17.99 -3.03
C GLU A 126 -1.67 17.86 -1.50
N LEU A 127 -2.24 16.80 -0.91
CA LEU A 127 -2.17 16.52 0.53
C LEU A 127 -0.76 16.12 0.98
N ALA A 128 -0.03 15.38 0.15
CA ALA A 128 1.33 14.93 0.43
C ALA A 128 2.37 16.06 0.37
N GLY A 129 2.10 17.13 -0.37
CA GLY A 129 3.05 18.23 -0.60
C GLY A 129 4.31 17.76 -1.32
N GLU A 130 5.46 17.85 -0.68
CA GLU A 130 6.73 17.40 -1.26
C GLU A 130 7.03 15.92 -1.04
N LYS A 131 6.20 15.24 -0.26
CA LYS A 131 6.35 13.81 0.04
C LYS A 131 5.70 12.93 -1.03
N ASP A 132 6.01 11.65 -0.97
CA ASP A 132 5.46 10.64 -1.87
C ASP A 132 4.01 10.27 -1.52
N VAL A 133 3.31 9.75 -2.51
CA VAL A 133 1.97 9.14 -2.36
C VAL A 133 2.11 7.64 -2.46
N ALA A 134 1.63 6.90 -1.46
CA ALA A 134 1.53 5.47 -1.55
C ALA A 134 0.13 5.05 -2.02
N VAL A 135 0.06 4.12 -2.96
CA VAL A 135 -1.20 3.52 -3.43
C VAL A 135 -1.29 2.07 -2.98
N ASN A 136 -2.46 1.62 -2.62
CA ASN A 136 -2.66 0.23 -2.24
C ASN A 136 -2.51 -0.72 -3.43
N GLY A 137 -2.03 -1.93 -3.18
CA GLY A 137 -1.98 -3.00 -4.18
C GLY A 137 -3.35 -3.41 -4.72
N GLY A 138 -3.37 -4.27 -5.72
CA GLY A 138 -4.58 -4.70 -6.39
C GLY A 138 -5.12 -3.63 -7.35
N ASP A 139 -6.38 -3.32 -7.24
CA ASP A 139 -7.09 -2.46 -8.18
C ASP A 139 -6.56 -1.02 -8.24
N MET A 140 -6.11 -0.47 -7.11
CA MET A 140 -5.52 0.88 -7.09
C MET A 140 -4.19 0.91 -7.83
N ALA A 141 -3.30 -0.05 -7.56
CA ALA A 141 -2.02 -0.16 -8.27
C ALA A 141 -2.23 -0.40 -9.77
N ARG A 142 -3.22 -1.24 -10.15
CA ARG A 142 -3.60 -1.49 -11.54
C ARG A 142 -4.02 -0.21 -12.24
N GLN A 143 -4.99 0.51 -11.69
CA GLN A 143 -5.52 1.74 -12.29
C GLN A 143 -4.41 2.80 -12.41
N CYS A 144 -3.56 2.96 -11.40
CA CYS A 144 -2.43 3.89 -11.46
C CYS A 144 -1.41 3.50 -12.56
N LEU A 145 -1.14 2.20 -12.72
CA LEU A 145 -0.22 1.72 -13.75
C LEU A 145 -0.78 1.94 -15.16
N GLU A 146 -2.06 1.61 -15.38
CA GLU A 146 -2.75 1.81 -16.66
C GLU A 146 -2.90 3.29 -17.05
N ALA A 147 -3.09 4.17 -16.08
CA ALA A 147 -3.16 5.61 -16.25
C ALA A 147 -1.76 6.29 -16.37
N GLY A 148 -0.65 5.52 -16.26
CA GLY A 148 0.72 6.06 -16.31
C GLY A 148 1.10 6.92 -15.11
N LEU A 149 0.37 6.81 -14.02
CA LEU A 149 0.56 7.59 -12.78
C LEU A 149 1.60 6.96 -11.84
N LEU A 150 1.80 5.63 -11.91
CA LEU A 150 2.71 4.92 -11.02
C LEU A 150 4.17 5.13 -11.42
N ASP A 151 5.03 5.51 -10.47
CA ASP A 151 6.46 5.73 -10.66
C ASP A 151 7.31 4.57 -10.16
N GLU A 152 6.90 3.94 -9.07
CA GLU A 152 7.69 2.92 -8.38
C GLU A 152 6.80 1.82 -7.82
N VAL A 153 7.29 0.59 -7.89
CA VAL A 153 6.65 -0.58 -7.28
C VAL A 153 7.54 -1.09 -6.14
N GLY A 154 7.00 -1.07 -4.94
CA GLY A 154 7.59 -1.69 -3.77
C GLY A 154 6.85 -3.00 -3.44
N VAL A 155 7.63 -4.03 -3.13
CA VAL A 155 7.12 -5.36 -2.75
C VAL A 155 7.83 -5.83 -1.50
N ALA A 156 7.07 -6.29 -0.52
CA ALA A 156 7.54 -7.09 0.60
C ALA A 156 7.22 -8.56 0.30
N LEU A 157 8.15 -9.25 -0.35
CA LEU A 157 7.98 -10.63 -0.81
C LEU A 157 8.19 -11.60 0.36
N VAL A 158 7.15 -12.38 0.68
CA VAL A 158 7.20 -13.39 1.75
C VAL A 158 7.31 -14.81 1.17
N PRO A 159 7.98 -15.75 1.85
CA PRO A 159 8.22 -17.11 1.37
C PRO A 159 7.00 -18.02 1.54
N VAL A 160 5.86 -17.59 0.99
CA VAL A 160 4.56 -18.27 1.07
C VAL A 160 3.98 -18.43 -0.33
N VAL A 161 3.31 -19.53 -0.58
CA VAL A 161 2.50 -19.79 -1.79
C VAL A 161 1.04 -19.86 -1.38
N LEU A 162 0.19 -19.02 -1.96
CA LEU A 162 -1.25 -18.96 -1.66
C LEU A 162 -2.11 -19.78 -2.64
N GLY A 163 -1.60 -20.02 -3.86
CA GLY A 163 -2.25 -20.85 -4.87
C GLY A 163 -3.42 -20.17 -5.58
N GLY A 164 -3.73 -18.92 -5.26
CA GLY A 164 -4.83 -18.14 -5.85
C GLY A 164 -5.18 -16.92 -5.04
N GLY A 165 -6.12 -16.10 -5.52
CA GLY A 165 -6.58 -14.91 -4.81
C GLY A 165 -6.39 -13.62 -5.59
N LYS A 166 -6.09 -12.52 -4.90
CA LYS A 166 -5.85 -11.20 -5.50
C LYS A 166 -4.37 -10.99 -5.79
N THR A 167 -4.03 -10.68 -7.03
CA THR A 167 -2.67 -10.32 -7.45
C THR A 167 -2.37 -8.85 -7.19
N LEU A 168 -1.07 -8.50 -7.19
CA LEU A 168 -0.60 -7.12 -6.95
C LEU A 168 -1.19 -6.09 -7.92
N PHE A 169 -1.42 -6.47 -9.18
CA PHE A 169 -1.96 -5.56 -10.21
C PHE A 169 -3.32 -6.00 -10.76
N GLY A 170 -3.95 -7.05 -10.22
CA GLY A 170 -5.17 -7.57 -10.82
C GLY A 170 -4.97 -8.01 -12.28
N GLU A 171 -6.03 -7.86 -13.09
CA GLU A 171 -5.96 -8.14 -14.54
C GLU A 171 -5.63 -6.83 -15.28
N LEU A 172 -4.42 -6.73 -15.81
CA LEU A 172 -3.96 -5.58 -16.60
C LEU A 172 -4.49 -5.68 -18.04
N GLY A 173 -5.04 -4.59 -18.54
CA GLY A 173 -5.48 -4.45 -19.93
C GLY A 173 -4.31 -4.28 -20.91
N THR A 174 -3.18 -3.78 -20.43
CA THR A 174 -1.95 -3.53 -21.22
C THR A 174 -0.80 -4.35 -20.68
N VAL A 175 -0.39 -5.37 -21.39
CA VAL A 175 0.76 -6.23 -21.05
C VAL A 175 1.59 -6.53 -22.32
N PRO A 176 2.90 -6.76 -22.20
CA PRO A 176 3.72 -6.74 -21.00
C PRO A 176 4.12 -5.32 -20.56
N VAL A 177 4.19 -5.09 -19.26
CA VAL A 177 4.78 -3.90 -18.64
C VAL A 177 6.19 -4.23 -18.16
N ARG A 178 7.15 -3.33 -18.42
CA ARG A 178 8.55 -3.52 -18.00
C ARG A 178 8.91 -2.56 -16.88
N PHE A 179 9.69 -3.07 -15.94
CA PHE A 179 10.26 -2.33 -14.83
C PHE A 179 11.78 -2.32 -14.93
N ASP A 180 12.40 -1.28 -14.41
CA ASP A 180 13.86 -1.20 -14.21
C ASP A 180 14.20 -1.53 -12.75
N GLY A 181 15.28 -2.26 -12.53
CA GLY A 181 15.71 -2.64 -11.20
C GLY A 181 15.93 -4.15 -11.01
N PRO A 182 15.94 -4.63 -9.74
CA PRO A 182 15.54 -3.91 -8.53
C PRO A 182 16.53 -2.79 -8.13
N SER A 183 16.00 -1.63 -7.73
CA SER A 183 16.77 -0.51 -7.20
C SER A 183 17.08 -0.66 -5.70
N THR A 184 16.31 -1.49 -5.02
CA THR A 184 16.48 -1.84 -3.60
C THR A 184 16.22 -3.32 -3.41
N VAL A 185 17.09 -3.97 -2.65
CA VAL A 185 16.92 -5.35 -2.17
C VAL A 185 17.36 -5.37 -0.71
N VAL A 186 16.42 -5.66 0.20
CA VAL A 186 16.69 -5.77 1.64
C VAL A 186 16.16 -7.08 2.15
N ASP A 187 17.02 -7.90 2.74
CA ASP A 187 16.63 -9.10 3.47
C ASP A 187 16.13 -8.68 4.87
N GLY A 188 14.83 -8.89 5.12
CA GLY A 188 14.17 -8.58 6.37
C GLY A 188 14.06 -9.74 7.34
N GLY A 189 14.62 -10.91 7.03
CA GLY A 189 14.43 -12.11 7.83
C GLY A 189 12.97 -12.62 7.77
N GLY A 190 12.69 -13.48 6.80
CA GLY A 190 11.32 -13.94 6.52
C GLY A 190 10.53 -13.06 5.53
N VAL A 191 11.10 -11.95 5.10
CA VAL A 191 10.58 -11.08 4.04
C VAL A 191 11.74 -10.49 3.24
N THR A 192 11.58 -10.38 1.92
CA THR A 192 12.54 -9.67 1.06
C THR A 192 11.86 -8.43 0.49
N HIS A 193 12.40 -7.25 0.81
CA HIS A 193 11.89 -5.99 0.27
C HIS A 193 12.57 -5.68 -1.05
N LEU A 194 11.75 -5.42 -2.07
CA LEU A 194 12.18 -5.13 -3.44
C LEU A 194 11.56 -3.82 -3.91
N ARG A 195 12.32 -3.05 -4.71
CA ARG A 195 11.80 -1.85 -5.39
C ARG A 195 12.18 -1.85 -6.84
N TYR A 196 11.24 -1.47 -7.68
CA TYR A 196 11.38 -1.37 -9.13
C TYR A 196 10.83 -0.03 -9.62
N GLN A 197 11.50 0.58 -10.60
CA GLN A 197 11.00 1.77 -11.28
C GLN A 197 10.09 1.38 -12.44
N VAL A 198 8.96 2.06 -12.57
CA VAL A 198 8.09 1.90 -13.74
C VAL A 198 8.76 2.55 -14.94
N ARG A 199 8.91 1.81 -16.03
CA ARG A 199 9.44 2.35 -17.28
C ARG A 199 8.30 3.07 -18.00
N LYS A 200 8.36 4.40 -18.06
CA LYS A 200 7.43 5.26 -18.78
C LYS A 200 7.80 5.40 -20.25
#